data_e79e848bc329fc91b64a299cc719c98a
#
_entry.id   e79e848bc329fc91b64a299cc719c98a
#
_cell.length_a   1.000
_cell.length_b   1.000
_cell.length_c   1.000
_cell.angle_alpha   90.00
_cell.angle_beta   90.00
_cell.angle_gamma   90.00
#
_symmetry.space_group_name_H-M   'P 1'
#
loop_
_entity.id
_entity.type
_entity.pdbx_description
1 polymer ?
#
loop_
_entity_poly.entity_id
_entity_poly.type
_entity_poly.pdbx_seq_one_letter_code
_entity_poly.pdbx_strand_id
1 'polypeptide(L)'
;MSFVDKQLLVTGASGNLGKAVVAELRRLGARKVIAATRTPGKHPELATSGVKEREADFDRPETLQTAFQGVERLLLVSTDSLHAPDVRIKQHRAAIQAALSAGVEHVVYTSLPNAHPTEGPSIPDDHFWTEVALFESGLDWTILRNNLYAEVILRFAQFALKTGKLVSATNLQGRSYVTREDCARTAAATLLNSTGKLIYDVTGPASVTHEELASILSRVSGKSIQAVNVTADEVEKGLVAAGIPQFAARSVRELDEEASHGYQAIVTPTVANLTGRIPMSVEDFLQATVPALVA
;
A
#
# COMPACT_ATOMS: atom_id res chain seq x y z
N MET A 1 -25.50 -1.49 -5.65
CA MET A 1 -25.96 -1.70 -4.25
C MET A 1 -24.78 -1.44 -3.33
N SER A 2 -24.95 -0.78 -2.19
CA SER A 2 -23.86 -0.59 -1.21
C SER A 2 -23.98 -1.62 -0.09
N PHE A 3 -22.84 -2.15 0.36
CA PHE A 3 -22.75 -3.19 1.39
C PHE A 3 -22.52 -2.64 2.81
N VAL A 4 -23.07 -1.44 3.12
CA VAL A 4 -22.88 -0.75 4.42
C VAL A 4 -23.39 -1.55 5.63
N ASP A 5 -24.31 -2.46 5.44
CA ASP A 5 -24.90 -3.31 6.50
C ASP A 5 -24.21 -4.69 6.61
N LYS A 6 -23.29 -5.02 5.70
CA LYS A 6 -22.50 -6.24 5.74
C LYS A 6 -21.45 -6.21 6.85
N GLN A 7 -21.06 -7.39 7.34
CA GLN A 7 -19.96 -7.52 8.29
C GLN A 7 -18.63 -7.38 7.54
N LEU A 8 -17.97 -6.24 7.71
CA LEU A 8 -16.71 -5.91 7.05
C LEU A 8 -15.55 -6.14 8.01
N LEU A 9 -14.43 -6.64 7.51
CA LEU A 9 -13.20 -6.76 8.28
C LEU A 9 -12.03 -6.13 7.53
N VAL A 10 -11.19 -5.39 8.26
CA VAL A 10 -9.95 -4.82 7.76
C VAL A 10 -8.79 -5.45 8.53
N THR A 11 -7.89 -6.16 7.84
CA THR A 11 -6.64 -6.65 8.44
C THR A 11 -5.61 -5.53 8.52
N GLY A 12 -4.60 -5.70 9.39
CA GLY A 12 -3.59 -4.66 9.57
C GLY A 12 -4.18 -3.30 10.01
N ALA A 13 -5.31 -3.33 10.71
CA ALA A 13 -6.08 -2.15 11.09
C ALA A 13 -5.33 -1.18 12.02
N SER A 14 -4.26 -1.62 12.69
CA SER A 14 -3.36 -0.76 13.48
C SER A 14 -2.29 -0.05 12.65
N GLY A 15 -2.11 -0.44 11.38
CA GLY A 15 -1.18 0.20 10.45
C GLY A 15 -1.75 1.47 9.80
N ASN A 16 -0.89 2.24 9.14
CA ASN A 16 -1.28 3.53 8.56
C ASN A 16 -2.41 3.42 7.53
N LEU A 17 -2.36 2.45 6.62
CA LEU A 17 -3.41 2.23 5.63
C LEU A 17 -4.68 1.68 6.29
N GLY A 18 -4.56 0.64 7.12
CA GLY A 18 -5.72 -0.01 7.74
C GLY A 18 -6.54 0.95 8.62
N LYS A 19 -5.88 1.79 9.42
CA LYS A 19 -6.55 2.85 10.21
C LYS A 19 -7.34 3.80 9.34
N ALA A 20 -6.72 4.28 8.26
CA ALA A 20 -7.37 5.20 7.32
C ALA A 20 -8.58 4.55 6.63
N VAL A 21 -8.49 3.26 6.28
CA VAL A 21 -9.63 2.51 5.72
C VAL A 21 -10.76 2.38 6.74
N VAL A 22 -10.45 2.01 7.99
CA VAL A 22 -11.46 1.90 9.05
C VAL A 22 -12.19 3.23 9.24
N ALA A 23 -11.44 4.34 9.32
CA ALA A 23 -12.02 5.69 9.45
C ALA A 23 -12.92 6.03 8.26
N GLU A 24 -12.46 5.73 7.04
CA GLU A 24 -13.23 6.02 5.82
C GLU A 24 -14.49 5.17 5.71
N LEU A 25 -14.45 3.88 6.06
CA LEU A 25 -15.63 3.02 6.12
C LEU A 25 -16.69 3.59 7.08
N ARG A 26 -16.27 4.06 8.26
CA ARG A 26 -17.16 4.71 9.23
C ARG A 26 -17.75 6.00 8.66
N ARG A 27 -16.94 6.83 8.01
CA ARG A 27 -17.38 8.07 7.35
C ARG A 27 -18.43 7.79 6.26
N LEU A 28 -18.28 6.66 5.53
CA LEU A 28 -19.22 6.23 4.48
C LEU A 28 -20.46 5.51 5.04
N GLY A 29 -20.61 5.42 6.36
CA GLY A 29 -21.80 4.88 7.01
C GLY A 29 -21.79 3.36 7.20
N ALA A 30 -20.64 2.68 7.03
CA ALA A 30 -20.53 1.25 7.34
C ALA A 30 -20.81 1.00 8.82
N ARG A 31 -21.75 0.09 9.10
CA ARG A 31 -22.29 -0.11 10.46
C ARG A 31 -21.55 -1.20 11.24
N LYS A 32 -21.08 -2.24 10.54
CA LYS A 32 -20.48 -3.44 11.13
C LYS A 32 -19.04 -3.61 10.66
N VAL A 33 -18.14 -2.79 11.23
CA VAL A 33 -16.71 -2.83 10.89
C VAL A 33 -15.93 -3.52 12.00
N ILE A 34 -15.09 -4.47 11.62
CA ILE A 34 -14.12 -5.15 12.49
C ILE A 34 -12.73 -4.67 12.10
N ALA A 35 -12.00 -4.17 13.07
CA ALA A 35 -10.57 -3.85 12.96
C ALA A 35 -9.75 -5.06 13.44
N ALA A 36 -9.07 -5.75 12.52
CA ALA A 36 -8.25 -6.90 12.86
C ALA A 36 -6.79 -6.47 13.04
N THR A 37 -6.22 -6.76 14.21
CA THR A 37 -4.87 -6.39 14.62
C THR A 37 -4.23 -7.47 15.48
N ARG A 38 -2.88 -7.51 15.55
CA ARG A 38 -2.14 -8.42 16.44
C ARG A 38 -2.38 -8.16 17.92
N THR A 39 -2.75 -6.92 18.29
CA THR A 39 -2.85 -6.48 19.69
C THR A 39 -4.14 -5.68 19.94
N PRO A 40 -5.32 -6.35 19.95
CA PRO A 40 -6.59 -5.69 20.25
C PRO A 40 -6.54 -4.94 21.60
N GLY A 41 -7.25 -3.81 21.67
CA GLY A 41 -7.31 -2.97 22.87
C GLY A 41 -6.10 -2.08 23.14
N LYS A 42 -5.04 -2.18 22.29
CA LYS A 42 -3.84 -1.32 22.43
C LYS A 42 -3.81 -0.12 21.47
N HIS A 43 -4.89 0.13 20.77
CA HIS A 43 -4.98 1.17 19.73
C HIS A 43 -6.13 2.16 20.04
N PRO A 44 -5.86 3.24 20.82
CA PRO A 44 -6.90 4.19 21.25
C PRO A 44 -7.72 4.77 20.10
N GLU A 45 -7.09 4.98 18.95
CA GLU A 45 -7.75 5.50 17.75
C GLU A 45 -8.77 4.52 17.13
N LEU A 46 -8.58 3.22 17.28
CA LEU A 46 -9.56 2.21 16.87
C LEU A 46 -10.72 2.17 17.88
N ALA A 47 -10.41 2.23 19.16
CA ALA A 47 -11.43 2.27 20.23
C ALA A 47 -12.37 3.48 20.07
N THR A 48 -11.84 4.67 19.75
CA THR A 48 -12.65 5.89 19.55
C THR A 48 -13.49 5.83 18.27
N SER A 49 -13.13 5.01 17.29
CA SER A 49 -13.91 4.84 16.06
C SER A 49 -15.20 4.02 16.24
N GLY A 50 -15.40 3.40 17.42
CA GLY A 50 -16.56 2.57 17.72
C GLY A 50 -16.63 1.28 16.91
N VAL A 51 -15.50 0.75 16.45
CA VAL A 51 -15.41 -0.52 15.76
C VAL A 51 -15.08 -1.66 16.73
N LYS A 52 -15.47 -2.89 16.36
CA LYS A 52 -15.07 -4.07 17.11
C LYS A 52 -13.63 -4.45 16.73
N GLU A 53 -12.78 -4.67 17.72
CA GLU A 53 -11.45 -5.20 17.47
C GLU A 53 -11.45 -6.73 17.57
N ARG A 54 -10.66 -7.40 16.70
CA ARG A 54 -10.36 -8.84 16.78
C ARG A 54 -8.85 -9.07 16.65
N GLU A 55 -8.37 -10.11 17.33
CA GLU A 55 -6.99 -10.55 17.15
C GLU A 55 -6.84 -11.25 15.80
N ALA A 56 -5.86 -10.80 15.01
CA ALA A 56 -5.44 -11.44 13.76
C ALA A 56 -3.93 -11.26 13.61
N ASP A 57 -3.22 -12.34 13.80
CA ASP A 57 -1.77 -12.43 13.69
C ASP A 57 -1.43 -13.38 12.53
N PHE A 58 -0.79 -12.87 11.50
CA PHE A 58 -0.45 -13.64 10.33
C PHE A 58 0.63 -14.72 10.59
N ASP A 59 1.40 -14.57 11.69
CA ASP A 59 2.35 -15.59 12.14
C ASP A 59 1.66 -16.70 12.97
N ARG A 60 0.37 -16.50 13.30
CA ARG A 60 -0.47 -17.44 14.04
C ARG A 60 -1.78 -17.68 13.30
N PRO A 61 -1.80 -18.55 12.26
CA PRO A 61 -2.94 -18.73 11.36
C PRO A 61 -4.26 -19.10 12.06
N GLU A 62 -4.20 -19.75 13.22
CA GLU A 62 -5.39 -20.08 14.02
C GLU A 62 -6.16 -18.84 14.49
N THR A 63 -5.47 -17.71 14.68
CA THR A 63 -6.11 -16.43 15.04
C THR A 63 -6.93 -15.88 13.88
N LEU A 64 -6.48 -16.09 12.63
CA LEU A 64 -7.18 -15.64 11.42
C LEU A 64 -8.52 -16.36 11.26
N GLN A 65 -8.56 -17.67 11.51
CA GLN A 65 -9.80 -18.45 11.44
C GLN A 65 -10.85 -17.90 12.40
N THR A 66 -10.45 -17.58 13.63
CA THR A 66 -11.36 -16.98 14.63
C THR A 66 -11.74 -15.54 14.24
N ALA A 67 -10.78 -14.76 13.77
CA ALA A 67 -11.03 -13.37 13.37
C ALA A 67 -12.05 -13.24 12.24
N PHE A 68 -12.05 -14.18 11.30
CA PHE A 68 -12.87 -14.10 10.08
C PHE A 68 -14.26 -14.71 10.23
N GLN A 69 -14.57 -15.35 11.36
CA GLN A 69 -15.91 -15.92 11.60
C GLN A 69 -17.01 -14.85 11.47
N GLY A 70 -18.01 -15.14 10.63
CA GLY A 70 -19.14 -14.24 10.36
C GLY A 70 -18.79 -12.98 9.58
N VAL A 71 -17.60 -12.92 9.00
CA VAL A 71 -17.19 -11.83 8.09
C VAL A 71 -17.72 -12.13 6.70
N GLU A 72 -18.39 -11.15 6.11
CA GLU A 72 -18.93 -11.28 4.75
C GLU A 72 -17.97 -10.69 3.72
N ARG A 73 -17.28 -9.59 4.06
CA ARG A 73 -16.32 -8.94 3.14
C ARG A 73 -15.03 -8.56 3.88
N LEU A 74 -13.91 -8.91 3.31
CA LEU A 74 -12.57 -8.80 3.90
C LEU A 74 -11.70 -7.85 3.09
N LEU A 75 -11.06 -6.87 3.74
CA LEU A 75 -9.87 -6.21 3.20
C LEU A 75 -8.63 -6.91 3.75
N LEU A 76 -7.94 -7.61 2.87
CA LEU A 76 -6.63 -8.20 3.13
C LEU A 76 -5.55 -7.16 2.78
N VAL A 77 -5.10 -6.42 3.79
CA VAL A 77 -3.94 -5.53 3.64
C VAL A 77 -2.67 -6.40 3.64
N SER A 78 -1.85 -6.24 2.62
CA SER A 78 -0.60 -7.00 2.49
C SER A 78 0.34 -6.75 3.67
N THR A 79 0.97 -7.82 4.17
CA THR A 79 1.86 -7.74 5.32
C THR A 79 3.19 -7.06 4.99
N ASP A 80 3.87 -6.55 6.01
CA ASP A 80 5.18 -5.89 5.93
C ASP A 80 6.36 -6.84 6.21
N SER A 81 6.13 -8.15 6.15
CA SER A 81 7.13 -9.20 6.42
C SER A 81 8.12 -9.36 5.26
N LEU A 82 8.95 -8.32 5.04
CA LEU A 82 9.97 -8.29 3.98
C LEU A 82 11.34 -8.81 4.42
N HIS A 83 11.49 -9.20 5.69
CA HIS A 83 12.75 -9.58 6.30
C HIS A 83 13.17 -11.02 6.05
N ALA A 84 12.25 -11.87 5.61
CA ALA A 84 12.52 -13.29 5.35
C ALA A 84 11.78 -13.78 4.09
N PRO A 85 12.46 -14.56 3.22
CA PRO A 85 11.87 -15.14 2.03
C PRO A 85 10.61 -15.96 2.34
N ASP A 86 9.65 -15.96 1.45
CA ASP A 86 8.40 -16.75 1.47
C ASP A 86 7.48 -16.55 2.70
N VAL A 87 7.88 -15.79 3.71
CA VAL A 87 7.04 -15.57 4.91
C VAL A 87 5.75 -14.87 4.51
N ARG A 88 5.86 -13.82 3.74
CA ARG A 88 4.74 -12.99 3.31
C ARG A 88 3.73 -13.77 2.47
N ILE A 89 4.20 -14.58 1.54
CA ILE A 89 3.35 -15.46 0.71
C ILE A 89 2.62 -16.50 1.58
N LYS A 90 3.32 -17.12 2.54
CA LYS A 90 2.71 -18.07 3.48
C LYS A 90 1.62 -17.42 4.32
N GLN A 91 1.88 -16.22 4.84
CA GLN A 91 0.93 -15.43 5.61
C GLN A 91 -0.32 -15.11 4.78
N HIS A 92 -0.15 -14.64 3.54
CA HIS A 92 -1.27 -14.30 2.66
C HIS A 92 -2.09 -15.53 2.26
N ARG A 93 -1.44 -16.65 1.92
CA ARG A 93 -2.14 -17.92 1.62
C ARG A 93 -2.93 -18.43 2.81
N ALA A 94 -2.37 -18.35 4.02
CA ALA A 94 -3.09 -18.72 5.23
C ALA A 94 -4.33 -17.85 5.46
N ALA A 95 -4.23 -16.53 5.20
CA ALA A 95 -5.37 -15.63 5.29
C ALA A 95 -6.46 -15.93 4.24
N ILE A 96 -6.07 -16.20 3.00
CA ILE A 96 -7.02 -16.57 1.93
C ILE A 96 -7.74 -17.88 2.30
N GLN A 97 -7.01 -18.88 2.79
CA GLN A 97 -7.59 -20.14 3.24
C GLN A 97 -8.52 -19.96 4.44
N ALA A 98 -8.16 -19.11 5.39
CA ALA A 98 -9.01 -18.77 6.54
C ALA A 98 -10.29 -18.04 6.08
N ALA A 99 -10.20 -17.13 5.10
CA ALA A 99 -11.35 -16.44 4.52
C ALA A 99 -12.30 -17.41 3.84
N LEU A 100 -11.77 -18.34 3.03
CA LEU A 100 -12.55 -19.39 2.39
C LEU A 100 -13.26 -20.27 3.43
N SER A 101 -12.55 -20.73 4.45
CA SER A 101 -13.09 -21.59 5.52
C SER A 101 -14.15 -20.90 6.37
N ALA A 102 -14.06 -19.57 6.52
CA ALA A 102 -15.04 -18.76 7.26
C ALA A 102 -16.27 -18.36 6.43
N GLY A 103 -16.30 -18.69 5.13
CA GLY A 103 -17.40 -18.35 4.24
C GLY A 103 -17.42 -16.85 3.86
N VAL A 104 -16.27 -16.18 3.83
CA VAL A 104 -16.15 -14.80 3.31
C VAL A 104 -16.63 -14.77 1.86
N GLU A 105 -17.52 -13.84 1.54
CA GLU A 105 -18.10 -13.72 0.19
C GLU A 105 -17.14 -13.01 -0.78
N HIS A 106 -16.40 -12.01 -0.31
CA HIS A 106 -15.54 -11.18 -1.15
C HIS A 106 -14.27 -10.71 -0.42
N VAL A 107 -13.13 -10.87 -1.07
CA VAL A 107 -11.83 -10.39 -0.59
C VAL A 107 -11.35 -9.23 -1.44
N VAL A 108 -11.07 -8.08 -0.81
CA VAL A 108 -10.31 -6.98 -1.42
C VAL A 108 -8.86 -7.12 -0.98
N TYR A 109 -7.93 -7.16 -1.91
CA TYR A 109 -6.50 -7.34 -1.61
C TYR A 109 -5.68 -6.14 -2.07
N THR A 110 -4.76 -5.66 -1.23
CA THR A 110 -3.80 -4.61 -1.61
C THR A 110 -2.55 -5.23 -2.22
N SER A 111 -2.43 -5.09 -3.53
CA SER A 111 -1.29 -5.53 -4.34
C SER A 111 -0.42 -4.34 -4.77
N LEU A 112 0.46 -4.55 -5.74
CA LEU A 112 1.27 -3.50 -6.38
C LEU A 112 1.17 -3.58 -7.91
N PRO A 113 1.51 -2.49 -8.64
CA PRO A 113 1.57 -2.51 -10.11
C PRO A 113 2.54 -3.57 -10.61
N ASN A 114 2.17 -4.21 -11.73
CA ASN A 114 3.01 -5.18 -12.41
C ASN A 114 3.50 -6.33 -11.50
N ALA A 115 2.62 -6.89 -10.66
CA ALA A 115 2.95 -8.12 -9.93
C ALA A 115 3.30 -9.24 -10.93
N HIS A 116 4.51 -9.80 -10.84
CA HIS A 116 5.03 -10.83 -11.75
C HIS A 116 6.02 -11.75 -11.04
N PRO A 117 6.22 -12.99 -11.50
CA PRO A 117 7.21 -13.90 -10.92
C PRO A 117 8.63 -13.42 -11.23
N THR A 118 9.53 -13.59 -10.27
CA THR A 118 10.96 -13.26 -10.40
C THR A 118 11.84 -14.46 -10.09
N GLU A 119 13.14 -14.40 -10.43
CA GLU A 119 14.09 -15.51 -10.16
C GLU A 119 14.42 -15.73 -8.68
N GLY A 120 13.71 -15.07 -7.78
CA GLY A 120 13.88 -15.24 -6.34
C GLY A 120 12.88 -14.38 -5.56
N PRO A 121 12.87 -14.51 -4.24
CA PRO A 121 11.93 -13.75 -3.42
C PRO A 121 12.09 -12.25 -3.61
N SER A 122 11.01 -11.58 -3.99
CA SER A 122 10.94 -10.13 -4.20
C SER A 122 9.55 -9.61 -3.87
N ILE A 123 9.39 -8.29 -3.79
CA ILE A 123 8.07 -7.70 -3.55
C ILE A 123 7.09 -8.00 -4.70
N PRO A 124 7.46 -7.85 -5.99
CA PRO A 124 6.59 -8.24 -7.10
C PRO A 124 6.19 -9.72 -7.08
N ASP A 125 7.12 -10.62 -6.77
CA ASP A 125 6.88 -12.07 -6.69
C ASP A 125 5.87 -12.42 -5.58
N ASP A 126 6.04 -11.88 -4.39
CA ASP A 126 5.11 -12.08 -3.27
C ASP A 126 3.67 -11.67 -3.63
N HIS A 127 3.51 -10.54 -4.32
CA HIS A 127 2.20 -10.09 -4.75
C HIS A 127 1.63 -10.96 -5.87
N PHE A 128 2.45 -11.35 -6.84
CA PHE A 128 2.03 -12.24 -7.92
C PHE A 128 1.47 -13.56 -7.39
N TRP A 129 2.21 -14.25 -6.52
CA TRP A 129 1.76 -15.52 -5.97
C TRP A 129 0.56 -15.38 -5.02
N THR A 130 0.36 -14.21 -4.43
CA THR A 130 -0.86 -13.93 -3.66
C THR A 130 -2.06 -13.70 -4.60
N GLU A 131 -1.87 -12.97 -5.72
CA GLU A 131 -2.92 -12.83 -6.74
C GLU A 131 -3.31 -14.18 -7.32
N VAL A 132 -2.33 -15.05 -7.64
CA VAL A 132 -2.59 -16.43 -8.10
C VAL A 132 -3.40 -17.22 -7.06
N ALA A 133 -3.03 -17.14 -5.78
CA ALA A 133 -3.78 -17.82 -4.72
C ALA A 133 -5.24 -17.32 -4.61
N LEU A 134 -5.50 -16.04 -4.86
CA LEU A 134 -6.86 -15.50 -4.95
C LEU A 134 -7.60 -16.02 -6.19
N PHE A 135 -6.94 -16.08 -7.35
CA PHE A 135 -7.55 -16.62 -8.58
C PHE A 135 -8.02 -18.06 -8.42
N GLU A 136 -7.24 -18.85 -7.69
CA GLU A 136 -7.50 -20.28 -7.44
C GLU A 136 -8.47 -20.53 -6.28
N SER A 137 -8.73 -19.53 -5.41
CA SER A 137 -9.47 -19.70 -4.16
C SER A 137 -10.95 -20.02 -4.34
N GLY A 138 -11.55 -19.69 -5.48
CA GLY A 138 -13.00 -19.77 -5.68
C GLY A 138 -13.79 -18.60 -5.06
N LEU A 139 -13.18 -17.75 -4.26
CA LEU A 139 -13.80 -16.54 -3.71
C LEU A 139 -14.07 -15.49 -4.80
N ASP A 140 -15.00 -14.58 -4.55
CA ASP A 140 -15.00 -13.30 -5.25
C ASP A 140 -13.89 -12.41 -4.70
N TRP A 141 -13.24 -11.64 -5.58
CA TRP A 141 -12.13 -10.82 -5.17
C TRP A 141 -12.00 -9.54 -5.98
N THR A 142 -11.44 -8.51 -5.36
CA THR A 142 -10.95 -7.31 -6.06
C THR A 142 -9.53 -7.02 -5.65
N ILE A 143 -8.63 -6.94 -6.61
CA ILE A 143 -7.22 -6.63 -6.41
C ILE A 143 -7.00 -5.14 -6.66
N LEU A 144 -6.46 -4.46 -5.67
CA LEU A 144 -6.05 -3.06 -5.74
C LEU A 144 -4.52 -3.02 -5.86
N ARG A 145 -4.02 -2.83 -7.07
CA ARG A 145 -2.60 -2.64 -7.35
C ARG A 145 -2.23 -1.19 -7.05
N ASN A 146 -1.97 -0.94 -5.77
CA ASN A 146 -1.59 0.39 -5.30
C ASN A 146 -0.19 0.76 -5.79
N ASN A 147 -0.06 1.87 -6.49
CA ASN A 147 1.24 2.42 -6.84
C ASN A 147 1.98 2.90 -5.58
N LEU A 148 3.26 3.27 -5.73
CA LEU A 148 4.11 3.65 -4.61
C LEU A 148 3.49 4.82 -3.84
N TYR A 149 3.44 4.69 -2.51
CA TYR A 149 2.83 5.71 -1.68
C TYR A 149 3.63 7.02 -1.68
N ALA A 150 2.95 8.14 -1.86
CA ALA A 150 3.57 9.47 -1.85
C ALA A 150 4.33 9.75 -0.53
N GLU A 151 3.89 9.17 0.58
CA GLU A 151 4.56 9.31 1.89
C GLU A 151 5.98 8.71 1.92
N VAL A 152 6.31 7.82 0.99
CA VAL A 152 7.68 7.30 0.84
C VAL A 152 8.64 8.41 0.41
N ILE A 153 8.17 9.39 -0.36
CA ILE A 153 8.97 10.53 -0.82
C ILE A 153 9.56 11.30 0.37
N LEU A 154 8.83 11.40 1.49
CA LEU A 154 9.30 12.15 2.65
C LEU A 154 10.61 11.60 3.26
N ARG A 155 10.84 10.28 3.15
CA ARG A 155 12.10 9.66 3.60
C ARG A 155 13.27 10.09 2.73
N PHE A 156 13.08 10.13 1.41
CA PHE A 156 14.10 10.59 0.47
C PHE A 156 14.28 12.11 0.53
N ALA A 157 13.18 12.85 0.72
CA ALA A 157 13.20 14.31 0.87
C ALA A 157 14.08 14.76 2.04
N GLN A 158 14.01 14.08 3.20
CA GLN A 158 14.87 14.41 4.34
C GLN A 158 16.38 14.36 4.00
N PHE A 159 16.79 13.36 3.22
CA PHE A 159 18.17 13.24 2.77
C PHE A 159 18.49 14.29 1.70
N ALA A 160 17.59 14.47 0.72
CA ALA A 160 17.78 15.45 -0.34
C ALA A 160 17.89 16.89 0.19
N LEU A 161 17.08 17.26 1.20
CA LEU A 161 17.13 18.55 1.87
C LEU A 161 18.45 18.83 2.62
N LYS A 162 19.17 17.78 3.04
CA LYS A 162 20.47 17.86 3.70
C LYS A 162 21.64 17.92 2.70
N THR A 163 21.53 17.17 1.60
CA THR A 163 22.64 16.95 0.67
C THR A 163 22.54 17.78 -0.63
N GLY A 164 21.36 18.33 -0.92
CA GLY A 164 21.06 18.95 -2.22
C GLY A 164 20.89 17.95 -3.36
N LYS A 165 20.82 16.63 -3.07
CA LYS A 165 20.76 15.57 -4.08
C LYS A 165 19.62 14.61 -3.81
N LEU A 166 18.78 14.38 -4.82
CA LEU A 166 17.76 13.32 -4.85
C LEU A 166 18.29 12.19 -5.74
N VAL A 167 18.71 11.08 -5.12
CA VAL A 167 19.32 9.95 -5.83
C VAL A 167 18.27 8.90 -6.16
N SER A 168 18.31 8.35 -7.36
CA SER A 168 17.43 7.23 -7.80
C SER A 168 18.06 6.41 -8.92
N ALA A 169 17.49 5.24 -9.18
CA ALA A 169 17.84 4.38 -10.29
C ALA A 169 16.67 4.15 -11.26
N THR A 170 15.77 5.12 -11.39
CA THR A 170 14.57 4.98 -12.23
C THR A 170 14.81 5.19 -13.72
N ASN A 171 16.04 5.48 -14.13
CA ASN A 171 16.44 5.69 -15.53
C ASN A 171 15.50 6.65 -16.28
N LEU A 172 15.20 7.81 -15.66
CA LEU A 172 14.31 8.86 -16.16
C LEU A 172 12.82 8.46 -16.25
N GLN A 173 12.45 7.25 -15.86
CA GLN A 173 11.05 6.85 -15.81
C GLN A 173 10.34 7.49 -14.62
N GLY A 174 9.06 7.79 -14.81
CA GLY A 174 8.21 8.35 -13.77
C GLY A 174 7.53 7.29 -12.90
N ARG A 175 6.97 7.76 -11.79
CA ARG A 175 6.09 7.00 -10.90
C ARG A 175 4.78 7.75 -10.68
N SER A 176 3.67 7.04 -10.73
CA SER A 176 2.35 7.61 -10.45
C SER A 176 2.02 7.49 -8.96
N TYR A 177 2.83 8.19 -8.14
CA TYR A 177 2.67 8.18 -6.68
C TYR A 177 1.23 8.46 -6.26
N VAL A 178 0.73 7.70 -5.31
CA VAL A 178 -0.62 7.83 -4.76
C VAL A 178 -0.55 7.98 -3.25
N THR A 179 -1.38 8.83 -2.65
CA THR A 179 -1.40 8.98 -1.18
C THR A 179 -2.04 7.76 -0.53
N ARG A 180 -1.61 7.41 0.70
CA ARG A 180 -2.30 6.38 1.49
C ARG A 180 -3.76 6.74 1.75
N GLU A 181 -4.08 8.02 1.82
CA GLU A 181 -5.45 8.47 1.99
C GLU A 181 -6.30 8.13 0.77
N ASP A 182 -5.79 8.35 -0.45
CA ASP A 182 -6.49 7.97 -1.69
C ASP A 182 -6.62 6.46 -1.83
N CYS A 183 -5.57 5.70 -1.47
CA CYS A 183 -5.65 4.25 -1.39
C CYS A 183 -6.70 3.78 -0.37
N ALA A 184 -6.78 4.42 0.79
CA ALA A 184 -7.76 4.08 1.82
C ALA A 184 -9.19 4.36 1.36
N ARG A 185 -9.44 5.51 0.72
CA ARG A 185 -10.74 5.84 0.13
C ARG A 185 -11.13 4.82 -0.95
N THR A 186 -10.18 4.47 -1.81
CA THR A 186 -10.39 3.48 -2.87
C THR A 186 -10.71 2.10 -2.28
N ALA A 187 -9.94 1.65 -1.28
CA ALA A 187 -10.16 0.37 -0.62
C ALA A 187 -11.53 0.33 0.10
N ALA A 188 -11.90 1.41 0.78
CA ALA A 188 -13.21 1.49 1.45
C ALA A 188 -14.37 1.48 0.44
N ALA A 189 -14.27 2.26 -0.64
CA ALA A 189 -15.28 2.30 -1.71
C ALA A 189 -15.41 0.91 -2.39
N THR A 190 -14.28 0.24 -2.64
CA THR A 190 -14.23 -1.11 -3.20
C THR A 190 -14.88 -2.12 -2.26
N LEU A 191 -14.52 -2.11 -0.99
CA LEU A 191 -15.08 -3.03 0.00
C LEU A 191 -16.60 -2.87 0.15
N LEU A 192 -17.12 -1.65 -0.06
CA LEU A 192 -18.55 -1.34 0.05
C LEU A 192 -19.35 -1.58 -1.24
N ASN A 193 -18.72 -1.65 -2.42
CA ASN A 193 -19.48 -1.59 -3.67
C ASN A 193 -19.08 -2.62 -4.73
N SER A 194 -17.87 -3.19 -4.69
CA SER A 194 -17.41 -4.10 -5.73
C SER A 194 -18.01 -5.50 -5.61
N THR A 195 -18.23 -6.12 -6.76
CA THR A 195 -18.69 -7.50 -6.90
C THR A 195 -17.91 -8.21 -8.00
N GLY A 196 -17.88 -9.53 -7.96
CA GLY A 196 -17.17 -10.35 -8.95
C GLY A 196 -15.64 -10.23 -8.81
N LYS A 197 -14.93 -10.48 -9.91
CA LYS A 197 -13.46 -10.59 -9.97
C LYS A 197 -12.90 -9.43 -10.76
N LEU A 198 -12.22 -8.48 -10.09
CA LEU A 198 -11.75 -7.23 -10.68
C LEU A 198 -10.31 -6.92 -10.26
N ILE A 199 -9.55 -6.31 -11.16
CA ILE A 199 -8.22 -5.76 -10.89
C ILE A 199 -8.24 -4.27 -11.22
N TYR A 200 -7.73 -3.44 -10.31
CA TYR A 200 -7.60 -2.00 -10.49
C TYR A 200 -6.17 -1.55 -10.18
N ASP A 201 -5.57 -0.80 -11.10
CA ASP A 201 -4.38 -0.03 -10.80
C ASP A 201 -4.80 1.27 -10.10
N VAL A 202 -4.30 1.48 -8.88
CA VAL A 202 -4.63 2.62 -8.02
C VAL A 202 -3.46 3.59 -8.07
N THR A 203 -3.64 4.72 -8.75
CA THR A 203 -2.55 5.65 -9.06
C THR A 203 -2.90 7.07 -8.66
N GLY A 204 -1.87 7.91 -8.50
CA GLY A 204 -2.04 9.36 -8.47
C GLY A 204 -2.45 9.91 -9.85
N PRO A 205 -2.62 11.25 -9.94
CA PRO A 205 -3.17 11.88 -11.14
C PRO A 205 -2.16 12.03 -12.28
N ALA A 206 -0.86 11.82 -12.00
CA ALA A 206 0.21 11.95 -12.99
C ALA A 206 1.38 11.05 -12.66
N SER A 207 2.14 10.65 -13.68
CA SER A 207 3.47 10.06 -13.53
C SER A 207 4.49 11.17 -13.34
N VAL A 208 5.33 11.08 -12.30
CA VAL A 208 6.32 12.10 -11.92
C VAL A 208 7.72 11.49 -11.97
N THR A 209 8.60 12.07 -12.79
CA THR A 209 10.01 11.67 -12.87
C THR A 209 10.81 12.18 -11.64
N HIS A 210 12.03 11.68 -11.46
CA HIS A 210 12.90 12.17 -10.38
C HIS A 210 13.35 13.62 -10.59
N GLU A 211 13.51 14.04 -11.84
CA GLU A 211 13.81 15.43 -12.20
C GLU A 211 12.64 16.36 -11.81
N GLU A 212 11.41 15.97 -12.15
CA GLU A 212 10.22 16.72 -11.75
C GLU A 212 10.06 16.74 -10.23
N LEU A 213 10.30 15.60 -9.57
CA LEU A 213 10.24 15.49 -8.11
C LEU A 213 11.29 16.39 -7.43
N ALA A 214 12.54 16.41 -7.93
CA ALA A 214 13.58 17.31 -7.45
C ALA A 214 13.21 18.79 -7.65
N SER A 215 12.59 19.12 -8.78
CA SER A 215 12.08 20.46 -9.08
C SER A 215 10.96 20.88 -8.12
N ILE A 216 10.00 19.97 -7.85
CA ILE A 216 8.91 20.21 -6.88
C ILE A 216 9.50 20.42 -5.48
N LEU A 217 10.39 19.52 -5.04
CA LEU A 217 11.04 19.63 -3.72
C LEU A 217 11.83 20.94 -3.58
N SER A 218 12.51 21.38 -4.65
CA SER A 218 13.25 22.65 -4.66
C SER A 218 12.30 23.84 -4.47
N ARG A 219 11.18 23.87 -5.19
CA ARG A 219 10.19 24.95 -5.07
C ARG A 219 9.57 25.00 -3.67
N VAL A 220 9.16 23.84 -3.16
CA VAL A 220 8.43 23.74 -1.89
C VAL A 220 9.33 24.02 -0.69
N SER A 221 10.61 23.62 -0.75
CA SER A 221 11.56 23.80 0.36
C SER A 221 12.37 25.07 0.30
N GLY A 222 12.42 25.76 -0.85
CA GLY A 222 13.30 26.90 -1.10
C GLY A 222 14.79 26.53 -1.20
N LYS A 223 15.14 25.22 -1.26
CA LYS A 223 16.52 24.73 -1.39
C LYS A 223 16.77 24.20 -2.79
N SER A 224 17.99 24.34 -3.29
CA SER A 224 18.38 23.74 -4.56
C SER A 224 18.58 22.23 -4.38
N ILE A 225 17.79 21.42 -5.09
CA ILE A 225 17.86 19.95 -5.09
C ILE A 225 18.04 19.48 -6.54
N GLN A 226 19.07 18.67 -6.77
CA GLN A 226 19.37 18.09 -8.06
C GLN A 226 19.01 16.60 -8.07
N ALA A 227 18.34 16.14 -9.11
CA ALA A 227 18.17 14.72 -9.37
C ALA A 227 19.50 14.10 -9.82
N VAL A 228 19.82 12.94 -9.26
CA VAL A 228 21.04 12.18 -9.62
C VAL A 228 20.61 10.76 -9.95
N ASN A 229 20.73 10.38 -11.22
CA ASN A 229 20.45 9.01 -11.63
C ASN A 229 21.72 8.15 -11.49
N VAL A 230 21.59 7.00 -10.84
CA VAL A 230 22.66 6.04 -10.59
C VAL A 230 22.16 4.64 -10.93
N THR A 231 22.97 3.62 -10.78
CA THR A 231 22.54 2.21 -10.93
C THR A 231 21.76 1.75 -9.69
N ALA A 232 20.90 0.76 -9.83
CA ALA A 232 20.15 0.19 -8.72
C ALA A 232 21.08 -0.37 -7.61
N ASP A 233 22.21 -0.97 -7.98
CA ASP A 233 23.23 -1.43 -7.03
C ASP A 233 23.89 -0.28 -6.26
N GLU A 234 24.11 0.87 -6.90
CA GLU A 234 24.65 2.05 -6.22
C GLU A 234 23.64 2.64 -5.22
N VAL A 235 22.33 2.60 -5.54
CA VAL A 235 21.28 2.96 -4.58
C VAL A 235 21.35 2.06 -3.36
N GLU A 236 21.36 0.73 -3.54
CA GLU A 236 21.44 -0.23 -2.43
C GLU A 236 22.68 -0.01 -1.56
N LYS A 237 23.86 0.07 -2.18
CA LYS A 237 25.14 0.32 -1.48
C LYS A 237 25.12 1.64 -0.71
N GLY A 238 24.60 2.71 -1.32
CA GLY A 238 24.49 4.00 -0.69
C GLY A 238 23.57 4.00 0.54
N LEU A 239 22.43 3.31 0.46
CA LEU A 239 21.50 3.16 1.57
C LEU A 239 22.08 2.35 2.73
N VAL A 240 22.77 1.25 2.43
CA VAL A 240 23.47 0.44 3.45
C VAL A 240 24.55 1.26 4.13
N ALA A 241 25.36 2.00 3.36
CA ALA A 241 26.38 2.91 3.91
C ALA A 241 25.79 4.02 4.78
N ALA A 242 24.55 4.45 4.52
CA ALA A 242 23.80 5.38 5.35
C ALA A 242 23.13 4.75 6.58
N GLY A 243 23.38 3.44 6.86
CA GLY A 243 22.87 2.73 8.02
C GLY A 243 21.46 2.11 7.85
N ILE A 244 20.93 2.09 6.63
CA ILE A 244 19.67 1.39 6.34
C ILE A 244 19.92 -0.12 6.33
N PRO A 245 19.09 -0.92 7.01
CA PRO A 245 19.22 -2.38 7.00
C PRO A 245 19.21 -2.96 5.56
N GLN A 246 20.04 -3.97 5.31
CA GLN A 246 20.24 -4.57 4.00
C GLN A 246 18.92 -4.95 3.29
N PHE A 247 17.97 -5.57 4.03
CA PHE A 247 16.68 -5.98 3.44
C PHE A 247 15.85 -4.76 2.96
N ALA A 248 15.91 -3.65 3.69
CA ALA A 248 15.18 -2.43 3.33
C ALA A 248 15.85 -1.70 2.15
N ALA A 249 17.20 -1.67 2.11
CA ALA A 249 17.96 -1.13 0.99
C ALA A 249 17.70 -1.93 -0.29
N ARG A 250 17.67 -3.27 -0.20
CA ARG A 250 17.32 -4.16 -1.31
C ARG A 250 15.90 -3.89 -1.83
N SER A 251 14.92 -3.71 -0.94
CA SER A 251 13.55 -3.39 -1.35
C SER A 251 13.46 -2.08 -2.13
N VAL A 252 14.26 -1.07 -1.78
CA VAL A 252 14.33 0.19 -2.55
C VAL A 252 14.96 -0.06 -3.93
N ARG A 253 16.06 -0.83 -3.99
CA ARG A 253 16.69 -1.24 -5.26
C ARG A 253 15.69 -1.91 -6.19
N GLU A 254 14.95 -2.91 -5.69
CA GLU A 254 13.94 -3.65 -6.47
C GLU A 254 12.84 -2.71 -7.00
N LEU A 255 12.33 -1.81 -6.17
CA LEU A 255 11.32 -0.84 -6.58
C LEU A 255 11.85 0.18 -7.60
N ASP A 256 13.13 0.57 -7.52
CA ASP A 256 13.76 1.45 -8.52
C ASP A 256 13.97 0.72 -9.84
N GLU A 257 14.35 -0.55 -9.79
CA GLU A 257 14.49 -1.41 -10.96
C GLU A 257 13.15 -1.59 -11.69
N GLU A 258 12.06 -1.90 -10.97
CA GLU A 258 10.69 -1.93 -11.52
C GLU A 258 10.31 -0.59 -12.19
N ALA A 259 10.61 0.51 -11.53
CA ALA A 259 10.34 1.84 -12.09
C ALA A 259 11.17 2.11 -13.36
N SER A 260 12.43 1.66 -13.42
CA SER A 260 13.32 1.85 -14.58
C SER A 260 12.78 1.20 -15.86
N HIS A 261 11.94 0.18 -15.73
CA HIS A 261 11.22 -0.46 -16.83
C HIS A 261 9.88 0.24 -17.19
N GLY A 262 9.51 1.31 -16.46
CA GLY A 262 8.25 2.04 -16.67
C GLY A 262 7.03 1.39 -16.02
N TYR A 263 7.17 0.31 -15.27
CA TYR A 263 6.04 -0.44 -14.69
C TYR A 263 5.25 0.35 -13.64
N GLN A 264 5.82 1.43 -13.11
CA GLN A 264 5.17 2.30 -12.13
C GLN A 264 4.65 3.62 -12.75
N ALA A 265 4.81 3.80 -14.06
CA ALA A 265 4.43 5.04 -14.75
C ALA A 265 2.96 5.09 -15.21
N ILE A 266 2.24 3.97 -15.11
CA ILE A 266 0.82 3.91 -15.49
C ILE A 266 -0.02 4.91 -14.69
N VAL A 267 -0.92 5.62 -15.38
CA VAL A 267 -1.90 6.54 -14.76
C VAL A 267 -3.30 6.06 -15.11
N THR A 268 -4.15 5.89 -14.10
CA THR A 268 -5.53 5.44 -14.29
C THR A 268 -6.52 6.36 -13.58
N PRO A 269 -7.78 6.43 -14.03
CA PRO A 269 -8.84 7.18 -13.36
C PRO A 269 -9.47 6.42 -12.17
N THR A 270 -8.89 5.33 -11.72
CA THR A 270 -9.48 4.42 -10.73
C THR A 270 -9.92 5.12 -9.45
N VAL A 271 -9.03 5.95 -8.86
CA VAL A 271 -9.36 6.69 -7.64
C VAL A 271 -10.58 7.58 -7.86
N ALA A 272 -10.58 8.38 -8.92
CA ALA A 272 -11.70 9.27 -9.23
C ALA A 272 -13.00 8.51 -9.50
N ASN A 273 -12.93 7.42 -10.26
CA ASN A 273 -14.10 6.62 -10.64
C ASN A 273 -14.74 5.90 -9.44
N LEU A 274 -13.93 5.38 -8.51
CA LEU A 274 -14.44 4.63 -7.35
C LEU A 274 -14.81 5.52 -6.17
N THR A 275 -14.16 6.69 -6.02
CA THR A 275 -14.34 7.54 -4.84
C THR A 275 -15.11 8.82 -5.12
N GLY A 276 -15.31 9.20 -6.39
CA GLY A 276 -15.86 10.49 -6.81
C GLY A 276 -14.92 11.68 -6.55
N ARG A 277 -13.63 11.42 -6.22
CA ARG A 277 -12.63 12.46 -5.91
C ARG A 277 -11.39 12.29 -6.76
N ILE A 278 -10.85 13.39 -7.26
CA ILE A 278 -9.54 13.40 -7.92
C ILE A 278 -8.47 13.06 -6.88
N PRO A 279 -7.52 12.14 -7.16
CA PRO A 279 -6.42 11.84 -6.26
C PRO A 279 -5.51 13.06 -6.06
N MET A 280 -4.89 13.16 -4.87
CA MET A 280 -3.98 14.24 -4.54
C MET A 280 -2.72 14.18 -5.42
N SER A 281 -2.29 15.31 -5.95
CA SER A 281 -1.04 15.39 -6.71
C SER A 281 0.19 15.30 -5.78
N VAL A 282 1.34 14.89 -6.32
CA VAL A 282 2.62 14.90 -5.59
C VAL A 282 2.97 16.31 -5.12
N GLU A 283 2.71 17.32 -5.93
CA GLU A 283 2.99 18.71 -5.58
C GLU A 283 2.15 19.17 -4.40
N ASP A 284 0.82 18.96 -4.43
CA ASP A 284 -0.07 19.31 -3.31
C ASP A 284 0.32 18.56 -2.03
N PHE A 285 0.65 17.27 -2.15
CA PHE A 285 1.11 16.46 -1.03
C PHE A 285 2.38 17.03 -0.40
N LEU A 286 3.38 17.39 -1.21
CA LEU A 286 4.64 17.94 -0.73
C LEU A 286 4.48 19.36 -0.18
N GLN A 287 3.63 20.19 -0.78
CA GLN A 287 3.29 21.51 -0.24
C GLN A 287 2.69 21.43 1.16
N ALA A 288 1.86 20.40 1.41
CA ALA A 288 1.23 20.20 2.72
C ALA A 288 2.20 19.61 3.78
N THR A 289 3.26 18.89 3.37
CA THR A 289 4.07 18.07 4.30
C THR A 289 5.51 18.55 4.47
N VAL A 290 6.17 19.03 3.42
CA VAL A 290 7.59 19.42 3.47
C VAL A 290 7.88 20.61 4.39
N PRO A 291 7.02 21.64 4.52
CA PRO A 291 7.29 22.74 5.47
C PRO A 291 7.56 22.27 6.90
N ALA A 292 6.90 21.20 7.35
CA ALA A 292 7.16 20.61 8.66
C ALA A 292 8.50 19.86 8.78
N LEU A 293 9.15 19.53 7.64
CA LEU A 293 10.47 18.89 7.63
C LEU A 293 11.65 19.89 7.64
N VAL A 294 11.38 21.15 7.29
CA VAL A 294 12.40 22.21 7.21
C VAL A 294 12.31 23.23 8.35
N ALA A 295 11.20 23.19 9.12
CA ALA A 295 11.01 23.96 10.36
C ALA A 295 11.86 23.37 11.49
#